data_b09a8cb88d6a3ad6d3479b86514af692
#
_entry.id   b09a8cb88d6a3ad6d3479b86514af692
#
_cell.length_a   1.000
_cell.length_b   1.000
_cell.length_c   1.000
_cell.angle_alpha   90.00
_cell.angle_beta   90.00
_cell.angle_gamma   90.00
#
_symmetry.space_group_name_H-M   'P 1'
#
loop_
_entity.id
_entity.type
_entity.pdbx_description
1 polymer ?
#
loop_
_entity_poly.entity_id
_entity_poly.type
_entity_poly.pdbx_seq_one_letter_code
_entity_poly.pdbx_strand_id
1 'polypeptide(L)'
;MLGGHCLTAEALELADKVSQHCNVTLFAETFKARFQRGAGRVMVKEIPYPVSLAIEVLAPFKTVITVCAKTPVGFFAYPDKPSKLCREDADVLELAGMYDNGIKALRSLVEELGAQELTPRLQENVVHTEPTNGPLTSDAIGFIVANQLPQDAIVIDEAVTSGVPVTNATASAAAHDWLGCAAGLLVAVCP
;
A
#
# COMPACT_ATOMS: atom_id res chain seq x y z
N MET A 1 -4.36 -1.80 8.64
CA MET A 1 -4.13 -2.26 7.26
C MET A 1 -5.29 -1.82 6.39
N LEU A 2 -5.02 -1.24 5.24
CA LEU A 2 -5.99 -0.66 4.32
C LEU A 2 -6.03 -1.47 3.02
N GLY A 3 -7.20 -1.61 2.43
CA GLY A 3 -7.40 -2.32 1.17
C GLY A 3 -8.54 -1.72 0.33
N GLY A 4 -8.77 -2.29 -0.84
CA GLY A 4 -9.85 -1.91 -1.71
C GLY A 4 -9.98 -0.39 -1.92
N HIS A 5 -11.18 0.15 -1.77
CA HIS A 5 -11.46 1.59 -1.95
C HIS A 5 -10.91 2.48 -0.82
N CYS A 6 -10.33 1.91 0.25
CA CYS A 6 -9.62 2.67 1.28
C CYS A 6 -8.14 2.97 0.92
N LEU A 7 -7.71 2.65 -0.30
CA LEU A 7 -6.40 3.08 -0.85
C LEU A 7 -6.53 4.32 -1.76
N THR A 8 -7.56 5.13 -1.55
CA THR A 8 -7.74 6.45 -2.19
C THR A 8 -7.18 7.57 -1.31
N ALA A 9 -6.87 8.72 -1.90
CA ALA A 9 -6.31 9.88 -1.21
C ALA A 9 -7.08 10.23 0.06
N GLU A 10 -8.41 10.40 -0.04
CA GLU A 10 -9.27 10.75 1.09
C GLU A 10 -9.18 9.74 2.24
N ALA A 11 -9.27 8.44 1.94
CA ALA A 11 -9.18 7.41 2.97
C ALA A 11 -7.81 7.36 3.63
N LEU A 12 -6.74 7.57 2.85
CA LEU A 12 -5.36 7.60 3.36
C LEU A 12 -5.11 8.81 4.25
N GLU A 13 -5.67 9.97 3.92
CA GLU A 13 -5.57 11.17 4.77
C GLU A 13 -6.29 10.96 6.12
N LEU A 14 -7.48 10.37 6.11
CA LEU A 14 -8.19 10.00 7.35
C LEU A 14 -7.38 8.97 8.15
N ALA A 15 -6.84 7.96 7.51
CA ALA A 15 -6.01 6.95 8.15
C ALA A 15 -4.73 7.55 8.75
N ASP A 16 -4.12 8.54 8.10
CA ASP A 16 -2.93 9.21 8.62
C ASP A 16 -3.24 10.05 9.87
N LYS A 17 -4.40 10.68 9.95
CA LYS A 17 -4.85 11.35 11.17
C LYS A 17 -4.95 10.36 12.34
N VAL A 18 -5.53 9.18 12.12
CA VAL A 18 -5.55 8.09 13.10
C VAL A 18 -4.12 7.63 13.44
N SER A 19 -3.27 7.49 12.42
CA SER A 19 -1.86 7.10 12.60
C SER A 19 -1.10 8.06 13.49
N GLN A 20 -1.28 9.36 13.29
CA GLN A 20 -0.64 10.39 14.12
C GLN A 20 -1.16 10.39 15.56
N HIS A 21 -2.50 10.29 15.72
CA HIS A 21 -3.12 10.34 17.03
C HIS A 21 -2.78 9.11 17.89
N CYS A 22 -2.86 7.92 17.31
CA CYS A 22 -2.69 6.66 18.01
C CYS A 22 -1.27 6.07 17.89
N ASN A 23 -0.36 6.72 17.17
CA ASN A 23 0.98 6.20 16.86
C ASN A 23 0.96 4.79 16.25
N VAL A 24 0.10 4.58 15.24
CA VAL A 24 -0.01 3.31 14.53
C VAL A 24 0.66 3.39 13.16
N THR A 25 1.14 2.24 12.65
CA THR A 25 1.74 2.15 11.33
C THR A 25 0.69 1.77 10.30
N LEU A 26 0.69 2.47 9.16
CA LEU A 26 -0.22 2.18 8.05
C LEU A 26 0.41 1.19 7.07
N PHE A 27 -0.39 0.19 6.69
CA PHE A 27 -0.03 -0.77 5.64
C PHE A 27 -1.14 -0.88 4.61
N ALA A 28 -0.76 -0.93 3.35
CA ALA A 28 -1.62 -1.39 2.26
C ALA A 28 -1.51 -2.92 2.13
N GLU A 29 -2.60 -3.57 1.73
CA GLU A 29 -2.59 -5.00 1.42
C GLU A 29 -1.64 -5.31 0.26
N THR A 30 -1.12 -6.53 0.21
CA THR A 30 -0.17 -6.99 -0.82
C THR A 30 -0.74 -6.87 -2.23
N PHE A 31 -1.97 -7.37 -2.42
CA PHE A 31 -2.65 -7.35 -3.72
C PHE A 31 -3.78 -6.33 -3.70
N LYS A 32 -3.55 -5.23 -4.36
CA LYS A 32 -4.46 -4.09 -4.43
C LYS A 32 -4.89 -3.82 -5.86
N ALA A 33 -6.20 -3.66 -6.08
CA ALA A 33 -6.72 -3.34 -7.41
C ALA A 33 -6.33 -1.92 -7.84
N ARG A 34 -6.36 -0.96 -6.89
CA ARG A 34 -6.02 0.44 -7.13
C ARG A 34 -5.41 1.05 -5.87
N PHE A 35 -4.38 1.85 -6.06
CA PHE A 35 -3.71 2.58 -4.99
C PHE A 35 -3.33 3.98 -5.47
N GLN A 36 -3.86 5.01 -4.82
CA GLN A 36 -3.50 6.40 -5.08
C GLN A 36 -2.25 6.77 -4.30
N ARG A 37 -1.16 7.06 -4.99
CA ARG A 37 0.15 7.29 -4.41
C ARG A 37 0.91 8.43 -5.10
N GLY A 38 2.08 8.78 -4.59
CA GLY A 38 2.93 9.83 -5.12
C GLY A 38 2.89 11.12 -4.31
N ALA A 39 3.47 12.18 -4.85
CA ALA A 39 3.52 13.50 -4.25
C ALA A 39 2.11 14.05 -3.94
N GLY A 40 1.96 14.71 -2.81
CA GLY A 40 0.65 15.17 -2.34
C GLY A 40 -0.26 14.06 -1.84
N ARG A 41 0.26 12.84 -1.63
CA ARG A 41 -0.46 11.70 -1.04
C ARG A 41 0.24 11.25 0.24
N VAL A 42 -0.52 10.55 1.09
CA VAL A 42 0.04 9.93 2.30
C VAL A 42 0.86 8.71 1.91
N MET A 43 2.08 8.61 2.49
CA MET A 43 2.92 7.43 2.29
C MET A 43 2.39 6.27 3.13
N VAL A 44 2.14 5.13 2.49
CA VAL A 44 1.75 3.90 3.14
C VAL A 44 2.68 2.77 2.70
N LYS A 45 3.19 2.01 3.67
CA LYS A 45 3.99 0.82 3.38
C LYS A 45 3.10 -0.29 2.81
N GLU A 46 3.66 -1.12 1.97
CA GLU A 46 2.96 -2.28 1.44
C GLU A 46 3.40 -3.54 2.19
N ILE A 47 2.47 -4.47 2.42
CA ILE A 47 2.85 -5.79 2.94
C ILE A 47 3.56 -6.55 1.81
N PRO A 48 4.81 -6.99 2.03
CA PRO A 48 5.58 -7.69 1.00
C PRO A 48 4.90 -9.00 0.55
N TYR A 49 5.04 -9.33 -0.74
CA TYR A 49 4.57 -10.62 -1.27
C TYR A 49 5.31 -11.84 -0.70
N PRO A 50 6.65 -11.85 -0.55
CA PRO A 50 7.34 -12.99 0.04
C PRO A 50 6.91 -13.22 1.49
N VAL A 51 6.37 -14.40 1.77
CA VAL A 51 5.78 -14.77 3.09
C VAL A 51 6.74 -14.50 4.25
N SER A 52 8.02 -14.81 4.10
CA SER A 52 9.02 -14.60 5.18
C SER A 52 9.18 -13.10 5.50
N LEU A 53 9.23 -12.24 4.49
CA LEU A 53 9.33 -10.79 4.67
C LEU A 53 8.03 -10.21 5.25
N ALA A 54 6.87 -10.70 4.81
CA ALA A 54 5.59 -10.27 5.36
C ALA A 54 5.46 -10.60 6.85
N ILE A 55 5.88 -11.81 7.26
CA ILE A 55 5.92 -12.22 8.66
C ILE A 55 6.86 -11.32 9.46
N GLU A 56 8.06 -11.05 8.94
CA GLU A 56 9.04 -10.18 9.60
C GLU A 56 8.49 -8.75 9.80
N VAL A 57 7.87 -8.19 8.77
CA VAL A 57 7.28 -6.85 8.81
C VAL A 57 6.11 -6.77 9.80
N LEU A 58 5.32 -7.83 9.93
CA LEU A 58 4.16 -7.87 10.82
C LEU A 58 4.48 -8.33 12.24
N ALA A 59 5.64 -8.95 12.48
CA ALA A 59 6.05 -9.50 13.78
C ALA A 59 5.98 -8.49 14.96
N PRO A 60 6.28 -7.18 14.79
CA PRO A 60 6.21 -6.23 15.90
C PRO A 60 4.79 -5.93 16.40
N PHE A 61 3.75 -6.21 15.59
CA PHE A 61 2.38 -5.76 15.86
C PHE A 61 1.57 -6.83 16.57
N LYS A 62 1.05 -6.49 17.77
CA LYS A 62 0.12 -7.33 18.53
C LYS A 62 -1.34 -7.10 18.16
N THR A 63 -1.64 -5.94 17.59
CA THR A 63 -2.99 -5.60 17.13
C THR A 63 -2.91 -5.16 15.69
N VAL A 64 -3.75 -5.73 14.84
CA VAL A 64 -3.91 -5.37 13.43
C VAL A 64 -5.36 -4.98 13.20
N ILE A 65 -5.59 -3.74 12.75
CA ILE A 65 -6.91 -3.27 12.39
C ILE A 65 -7.02 -3.28 10.86
N THR A 66 -8.04 -3.95 10.33
CA THR A 66 -8.31 -4.01 8.89
C THR A 66 -9.42 -3.05 8.51
N VAL A 67 -9.26 -2.37 7.37
CA VAL A 67 -10.25 -1.46 6.80
C VAL A 67 -10.35 -1.79 5.31
N CYS A 68 -11.45 -2.37 4.91
CA CYS A 68 -11.70 -2.87 3.56
C CYS A 68 -10.59 -3.80 3.03
N ALA A 69 -9.92 -4.49 3.95
CA ALA A 69 -8.83 -5.41 3.67
C ALA A 69 -9.05 -6.72 4.41
N LYS A 70 -8.58 -7.81 3.83
CA LYS A 70 -8.64 -9.14 4.48
C LYS A 70 -7.50 -9.29 5.48
N THR A 71 -7.67 -10.18 6.45
CA THR A 71 -6.57 -10.64 7.30
C THR A 71 -5.38 -11.05 6.43
N PRO A 72 -4.14 -10.59 6.74
CA PRO A 72 -2.96 -10.99 5.98
C PRO A 72 -2.74 -12.50 6.01
N VAL A 73 -2.78 -13.12 4.84
CA VAL A 73 -2.54 -14.56 4.66
C VAL A 73 -1.56 -14.79 3.53
N GLY A 74 -0.85 -15.92 3.56
CA GLY A 74 -0.01 -16.36 2.44
C GLY A 74 -0.88 -16.59 1.20
N PHE A 75 -0.43 -16.13 0.04
CA PHE A 75 -1.19 -16.27 -1.21
C PHE A 75 -1.30 -17.73 -1.66
N PHE A 76 -0.21 -18.49 -1.46
CA PHE A 76 -0.17 -19.93 -1.70
C PHE A 76 0.11 -20.67 -0.40
N ALA A 77 -0.21 -21.97 -0.38
CA ALA A 77 0.23 -22.87 0.68
C ALA A 77 1.72 -23.18 0.46
N TYR A 78 2.57 -22.57 1.28
CA TYR A 78 4.02 -22.82 1.25
C TYR A 78 4.37 -23.87 2.28
N PRO A 79 5.20 -24.88 1.94
CA PRO A 79 5.72 -25.84 2.93
C PRO A 79 6.41 -25.08 4.08
N ASP A 80 6.18 -25.54 5.30
CA ASP A 80 6.82 -25.02 6.53
C ASP A 80 6.59 -23.51 6.79
N LYS A 81 5.55 -22.92 6.21
CA LYS A 81 5.16 -21.52 6.46
C LYS A 81 3.73 -21.46 7.00
N PRO A 82 3.46 -20.55 7.94
CA PRO A 82 2.10 -20.35 8.42
C PRO A 82 1.20 -19.72 7.34
N SER A 83 -0.07 -20.08 7.35
CA SER A 83 -1.06 -19.46 6.46
C SER A 83 -1.36 -18.01 6.86
N LYS A 84 -1.43 -17.72 8.17
CA LYS A 84 -1.60 -16.36 8.70
C LYS A 84 -0.23 -15.70 8.84
N LEU A 85 -0.12 -14.45 8.35
CA LEU A 85 1.14 -13.70 8.35
C LEU A 85 1.32 -12.85 9.62
N CYS A 86 0.23 -12.58 10.35
CA CYS A 86 0.30 -11.97 11.68
C CYS A 86 0.80 -12.98 12.70
N ARG A 87 1.30 -12.48 13.82
CA ARG A 87 1.65 -13.31 14.99
C ARG A 87 0.44 -14.18 15.41
N GLU A 88 0.69 -15.33 16.00
CA GLU A 88 -0.37 -16.22 16.51
C GLU A 88 -1.20 -15.54 17.63
N ASP A 89 -0.54 -14.73 18.46
CA ASP A 89 -1.13 -13.98 19.57
C ASP A 89 -1.59 -12.57 19.16
N ALA A 90 -1.68 -12.27 17.88
CA ALA A 90 -2.16 -10.98 17.42
C ALA A 90 -3.68 -10.92 17.37
N ASP A 91 -4.23 -9.84 17.92
CA ASP A 91 -5.63 -9.46 17.75
C ASP A 91 -5.83 -8.84 16.37
N VAL A 92 -6.68 -9.44 15.55
CA VAL A 92 -7.07 -8.88 14.25
C VAL A 92 -8.50 -8.38 14.36
N LEU A 93 -8.65 -7.05 14.27
CA LEU A 93 -9.94 -6.36 14.40
C LEU A 93 -10.35 -5.80 13.04
N GLU A 94 -11.60 -5.96 12.67
CA GLU A 94 -12.16 -5.37 11.46
C GLU A 94 -12.92 -4.09 11.82
N LEU A 95 -12.45 -2.94 11.32
CA LEU A 95 -13.16 -1.66 11.43
C LEU A 95 -14.23 -1.54 10.35
N ALA A 96 -13.95 -2.01 9.16
CA ALA A 96 -14.88 -2.06 8.04
C ALA A 96 -14.51 -3.22 7.11
N GLY A 97 -15.49 -4.03 6.73
CA GLY A 97 -15.33 -5.12 5.78
C GLY A 97 -15.23 -4.63 4.33
N MET A 98 -14.95 -5.56 3.41
CA MET A 98 -14.72 -5.23 1.99
C MET A 98 -15.91 -4.57 1.28
N TYR A 99 -17.13 -4.78 1.78
CA TYR A 99 -18.36 -4.24 1.20
C TYR A 99 -18.94 -3.08 2.00
N ASP A 100 -18.31 -2.70 3.12
CA ASP A 100 -18.71 -1.57 3.94
C ASP A 100 -18.16 -0.26 3.40
N ASN A 101 -18.71 0.86 3.87
CA ASN A 101 -18.16 2.18 3.58
C ASN A 101 -16.98 2.49 4.51
N GLY A 102 -15.78 2.02 4.12
CA GLY A 102 -14.57 2.19 4.90
C GLY A 102 -14.15 3.66 5.09
N ILE A 103 -14.43 4.53 4.12
CA ILE A 103 -14.16 5.97 4.25
C ILE A 103 -15.02 6.57 5.37
N LYS A 104 -16.31 6.22 5.42
CA LYS A 104 -17.20 6.65 6.49
C LYS A 104 -16.74 6.12 7.85
N ALA A 105 -16.33 4.84 7.92
CA ALA A 105 -15.82 4.25 9.15
C ALA A 105 -14.54 4.96 9.65
N LEU A 106 -13.61 5.27 8.75
CA LEU A 106 -12.40 6.04 9.09
C LEU A 106 -12.75 7.46 9.55
N ARG A 107 -13.71 8.12 8.91
CA ARG A 107 -14.15 9.46 9.31
C ARG A 107 -14.76 9.44 10.71
N SER A 108 -15.65 8.51 10.99
CA SER A 108 -16.22 8.35 12.33
C SER A 108 -15.17 8.04 13.37
N LEU A 109 -14.15 7.22 13.05
CA LEU A 109 -13.05 6.95 13.95
C LEU A 109 -12.21 8.21 14.23
N VAL A 110 -11.94 9.04 13.21
CA VAL A 110 -11.24 10.33 13.39
C VAL A 110 -12.04 11.27 14.30
N GLU A 111 -13.38 11.30 14.16
CA GLU A 111 -14.29 12.08 15.00
C GLU A 111 -14.27 11.60 16.45
N GLU A 112 -14.40 10.31 16.70
CA GLU A 112 -14.39 9.71 18.04
C GLU A 112 -13.05 9.91 18.77
N LEU A 113 -11.93 9.92 18.01
CA LEU A 113 -10.61 10.18 18.56
C LEU A 113 -10.32 11.67 18.78
N GLY A 114 -11.16 12.59 18.30
CA GLY A 114 -10.90 14.01 18.33
C GLY A 114 -9.71 14.44 17.45
N ALA A 115 -9.45 13.71 16.37
CA ALA A 115 -8.28 13.87 15.51
C ALA A 115 -8.57 14.71 14.22
N GLN A 116 -9.72 15.41 14.16
CA GLN A 116 -10.17 16.13 12.96
C GLN A 116 -9.19 17.22 12.53
N GLU A 117 -8.63 17.94 13.52
CA GLU A 117 -7.74 19.09 13.28
C GLU A 117 -6.31 18.71 12.88
N LEU A 118 -5.96 17.40 12.92
CA LEU A 118 -4.65 16.95 12.48
C LEU A 118 -4.51 17.12 10.96
N THR A 119 -3.36 17.62 10.54
CA THR A 119 -3.02 17.74 9.12
C THR A 119 -2.33 16.47 8.63
N PRO A 120 -2.82 15.84 7.55
CA PRO A 120 -2.18 14.65 6.98
C PRO A 120 -0.74 14.93 6.53
N ARG A 121 0.15 13.97 6.74
CA ARG A 121 1.54 14.02 6.29
C ARG A 121 1.64 13.61 4.84
N LEU A 122 1.68 14.57 3.96
CA LEU A 122 1.75 14.33 2.52
C LEU A 122 3.20 14.26 2.05
N GLN A 123 3.47 13.38 1.09
CA GLN A 123 4.80 13.22 0.49
C GLN A 123 5.13 14.42 -0.41
N GLU A 124 6.41 14.77 -0.44
CA GLU A 124 6.97 15.65 -1.46
C GLU A 124 7.36 14.85 -2.70
N ASN A 125 7.44 15.53 -3.85
CA ASN A 125 7.97 14.92 -5.06
C ASN A 125 9.50 14.79 -4.92
N VAL A 126 10.00 13.58 -5.13
CA VAL A 126 11.44 13.29 -5.11
C VAL A 126 11.92 13.03 -6.53
N VAL A 127 12.85 13.87 -6.99
CA VAL A 127 13.53 13.68 -8.27
C VAL A 127 14.78 12.80 -8.04
N HIS A 128 14.83 11.67 -8.72
CA HIS A 128 15.94 10.75 -8.64
C HIS A 128 17.07 11.16 -9.60
N THR A 129 18.32 10.93 -9.20
CA THR A 129 19.46 11.05 -10.11
C THR A 129 19.46 9.90 -11.11
N GLU A 130 19.22 10.20 -12.36
CA GLU A 130 19.21 9.19 -13.42
C GLU A 130 20.64 8.74 -13.75
N PRO A 131 20.87 7.43 -13.95
CA PRO A 131 22.15 6.94 -14.45
C PRO A 131 22.34 7.40 -15.90
N THR A 132 23.46 8.04 -16.18
CA THR A 132 23.78 8.57 -17.53
C THR A 132 24.41 7.53 -18.45
N ASN A 133 25.02 6.50 -17.89
CA ASN A 133 25.72 5.43 -18.63
C ASN A 133 25.66 4.12 -17.85
N GLY A 134 25.78 3.01 -18.55
CA GLY A 134 25.86 1.67 -17.94
C GLY A 134 24.75 0.72 -18.38
N PRO A 135 24.69 -0.48 -17.80
CA PRO A 135 23.66 -1.45 -18.12
C PRO A 135 22.28 -0.97 -17.64
N LEU A 136 21.26 -1.30 -18.40
CA LEU A 136 19.86 -1.04 -18.01
C LEU A 136 19.47 -1.98 -16.87
N THR A 137 19.44 -1.44 -15.64
CA THR A 137 18.99 -2.16 -14.43
C THR A 137 17.53 -1.80 -14.10
N SER A 138 16.87 -2.61 -13.28
CA SER A 138 15.52 -2.31 -12.80
C SER A 138 15.47 -1.01 -11.98
N ASP A 139 16.53 -0.68 -11.23
CA ASP A 139 16.65 0.59 -10.50
C ASP A 139 16.76 1.77 -11.47
N ALA A 140 17.58 1.65 -12.51
CA ALA A 140 17.71 2.68 -13.55
C ALA A 140 16.38 2.96 -14.24
N ILE A 141 15.63 1.90 -14.59
CA ILE A 141 14.28 2.01 -15.15
C ILE A 141 13.36 2.72 -14.13
N GLY A 142 13.41 2.31 -12.86
CA GLY A 142 12.61 2.89 -11.79
C GLY A 142 12.81 4.40 -11.65
N PHE A 143 14.06 4.87 -11.65
CA PHE A 143 14.39 6.30 -11.54
C PHE A 143 13.94 7.11 -12.77
N ILE A 144 14.13 6.55 -13.97
CA ILE A 144 13.65 7.20 -15.20
C ILE A 144 12.12 7.31 -15.19
N VAL A 145 11.43 6.21 -14.88
CA VAL A 145 9.96 6.21 -14.80
C VAL A 145 9.47 7.20 -13.75
N ALA A 146 10.06 7.22 -12.56
CA ALA A 146 9.67 8.12 -11.49
C ALA A 146 9.80 9.60 -11.89
N ASN A 147 10.89 9.97 -12.58
CA ASN A 147 11.13 11.33 -13.02
C ASN A 147 10.25 11.78 -14.19
N GLN A 148 9.84 10.84 -15.05
CA GLN A 148 9.06 11.12 -16.26
C GLN A 148 7.54 10.89 -16.07
N LEU A 149 7.13 10.34 -14.93
CA LEU A 149 5.73 10.03 -14.69
C LEU A 149 4.91 11.32 -14.61
N PRO A 150 3.93 11.53 -15.50
CA PRO A 150 3.12 12.74 -15.46
C PRO A 150 2.13 12.71 -14.29
N GLN A 151 1.69 13.90 -13.89
CA GLN A 151 0.61 14.07 -12.92
C GLN A 151 -0.65 13.32 -13.38
N ASP A 152 -1.30 12.64 -12.44
CA ASP A 152 -2.53 11.87 -12.65
C ASP A 152 -2.41 10.71 -13.66
N ALA A 153 -1.19 10.20 -13.86
CA ALA A 153 -0.95 8.99 -14.65
C ALA A 153 -1.65 7.77 -14.03
N ILE A 154 -1.96 6.80 -14.87
CA ILE A 154 -2.39 5.46 -14.45
C ILE A 154 -1.27 4.50 -14.80
N VAL A 155 -0.68 3.88 -13.79
CA VAL A 155 0.35 2.85 -13.94
C VAL A 155 -0.31 1.49 -13.77
N ILE A 156 -0.11 0.61 -14.72
CA ILE A 156 -0.54 -0.79 -14.64
C ILE A 156 0.71 -1.64 -14.44
N ASP A 157 0.80 -2.29 -13.27
CA ASP A 157 1.94 -3.10 -12.88
C ASP A 157 1.64 -4.59 -13.02
N GLU A 158 2.28 -5.21 -13.99
CA GLU A 158 2.24 -6.66 -14.23
C GLU A 158 3.58 -7.33 -13.87
N ALA A 159 4.56 -6.57 -13.38
CA ALA A 159 5.87 -7.09 -13.03
C ALA A 159 5.86 -7.72 -11.64
N VAL A 160 6.24 -8.98 -11.56
CA VAL A 160 6.25 -9.73 -10.28
C VAL A 160 7.52 -9.44 -9.48
N THR A 161 8.69 -9.51 -10.09
CA THR A 161 9.99 -9.37 -9.40
C THR A 161 10.74 -8.11 -9.82
N SER A 162 10.80 -7.82 -11.11
CA SER A 162 11.49 -6.65 -11.65
C SER A 162 10.75 -5.32 -11.39
N GLY A 163 9.47 -5.37 -10.98
CA GLY A 163 8.68 -4.19 -10.66
C GLY A 163 9.03 -3.55 -9.32
N VAL A 164 9.60 -4.29 -8.37
CA VAL A 164 9.87 -3.77 -7.02
C VAL A 164 10.70 -2.47 -7.03
N PRO A 165 11.82 -2.36 -7.76
CA PRO A 165 12.56 -1.11 -7.85
C PRO A 165 11.74 0.04 -8.46
N VAL A 166 10.92 -0.26 -9.48
CA VAL A 166 10.04 0.73 -10.11
C VAL A 166 8.97 1.21 -9.12
N THR A 167 8.33 0.28 -8.41
CA THR A 167 7.35 0.60 -7.36
C THR A 167 7.97 1.46 -6.27
N ASN A 168 9.19 1.16 -5.83
CA ASN A 168 9.88 1.93 -4.81
C ASN A 168 10.24 3.34 -5.30
N ALA A 169 10.82 3.46 -6.49
CA ALA A 169 11.22 4.74 -7.04
C ALA A 169 10.02 5.66 -7.30
N THR A 170 8.90 5.11 -7.78
CA THR A 170 7.70 5.89 -8.07
C THR A 170 6.86 6.23 -6.84
N ALA A 171 7.21 5.72 -5.66
CA ALA A 171 6.43 5.97 -4.43
C ALA A 171 6.23 7.46 -4.15
N SER A 172 7.22 8.30 -4.48
CA SER A 172 7.22 9.75 -4.31
C SER A 172 7.29 10.54 -5.64
N ALA A 173 7.01 9.89 -6.78
CA ALA A 173 6.86 10.57 -8.07
C ALA A 173 5.61 11.47 -8.09
N ALA A 174 5.33 12.14 -9.21
CA ALA A 174 4.08 12.87 -9.38
C ALA A 174 2.87 12.02 -8.97
N ALA A 175 1.80 12.64 -8.43
CA ALA A 175 0.61 11.91 -7.99
C ALA A 175 0.03 11.06 -9.12
N HIS A 176 -0.25 9.79 -8.84
CA HIS A 176 -0.70 8.81 -9.82
C HIS A 176 -1.55 7.71 -9.20
N ASP A 177 -2.26 6.98 -10.04
CA ASP A 177 -2.95 5.76 -9.70
C ASP A 177 -2.06 4.56 -10.04
N TRP A 178 -1.92 3.63 -9.10
CA TRP A 178 -1.21 2.37 -9.29
C TRP A 178 -2.20 1.21 -9.27
N LEU A 179 -2.29 0.48 -10.37
CA LEU A 179 -3.12 -0.70 -10.51
C LEU A 179 -2.21 -1.93 -10.52
N GLY A 180 -2.32 -2.75 -9.49
CA GLY A 180 -1.59 -4.02 -9.41
C GLY A 180 -2.35 -5.12 -10.13
N CYS A 181 -1.77 -5.63 -11.20
CA CYS A 181 -2.29 -6.79 -11.90
C CYS A 181 -1.61 -8.06 -11.35
N ALA A 182 -2.08 -8.56 -10.20
CA ALA A 182 -1.70 -9.91 -9.81
C ALA A 182 -2.28 -10.94 -10.78
N ALA A 183 -1.63 -12.10 -10.91
CA ALA A 183 -1.95 -13.16 -11.87
C ALA A 183 -3.44 -13.53 -12.02
N GLY A 184 -4.27 -13.22 -11.03
CA GLY A 184 -5.72 -13.38 -11.07
C GLY A 184 -6.46 -12.37 -11.97
N LEU A 185 -5.87 -11.20 -12.22
CA LEU A 185 -6.49 -10.19 -13.10
C LEU A 185 -6.23 -10.47 -14.58
N LEU A 186 -5.12 -11.12 -14.91
CA LEU A 186 -4.83 -11.58 -16.27
C LEU A 186 -5.91 -12.52 -16.82
N VAL A 187 -6.56 -13.28 -15.95
CA VAL A 187 -7.67 -14.18 -16.33
C VAL A 187 -8.99 -13.42 -16.48
N ALA A 188 -9.14 -12.27 -15.83
CA ALA A 188 -10.38 -11.50 -15.85
C ALA A 188 -10.45 -10.43 -16.96
N VAL A 189 -9.30 -10.06 -17.54
CA VAL A 189 -9.18 -8.98 -18.55
C VAL A 189 -8.92 -9.51 -19.96
N CYS A 190 -8.58 -10.79 -20.11
CA CYS A 190 -8.53 -11.42 -21.43
C CYS A 190 -9.89 -12.07 -21.73
N PRO A 191 -10.66 -11.54 -22.72
CA PRO A 191 -11.90 -12.14 -23.17
C PRO A 191 -11.67 -13.47 -23.90
#